data_e10b84189ef61f864e0dd49c1b1d9c88
#
_entry.id   e10b84189ef61f864e0dd49c1b1d9c88
#
_cell.length_a   1.000
_cell.length_b   1.000
_cell.length_c   1.000
_cell.angle_alpha   90.00
_cell.angle_beta   90.00
_cell.angle_gamma   90.00
#
_symmetry.space_group_name_H-M   'P 1'
#
loop_
_entity.id
_entity.type
_entity.pdbx_description
1 polymer ?
#
loop_
_entity_poly.entity_id
_entity_poly.type
_entity_poly.pdbx_seq_one_letter_code
_entity_poly.pdbx_strand_id
1 'polypeptide(L)'
;EKGLLDMRSDLGVYANLRQIKTYPQLIDNSPIENSRLKDIDILFVRELIGGIYFGEKEKSEDYAKDVCEYSATEIERIVKVAAELSKKRKNKLTSVDKANVMATSQLWRSVTTTMIENEYPDLEIEHLLVDAATMHLLSRPADFDVVVAENLFGDILTDEASMLTGSIGMIPSASLGDNNFGVYEPIHGSAPDIQGKGLANPCGMILSVAMMLKHSLNLIDEANEIENAVQTVLNQGIFTADLSSHDHVSTDEMGEAILSNIN
;
A
#
# COMPACT_ATOMS: atom_id res chain seq x y z
N GLU A 1 8.78 -5.09 -16.31
CA GLU A 1 7.38 -4.88 -15.87
C GLU A 1 6.42 -5.95 -16.41
N LYS A 2 6.45 -6.28 -17.72
CA LYS A 2 5.54 -7.30 -18.27
C LYS A 2 5.62 -8.63 -17.51
N GLY A 3 6.83 -9.14 -17.24
CA GLY A 3 7.00 -10.38 -16.47
C GLY A 3 6.44 -10.32 -15.05
N LEU A 4 6.44 -9.15 -14.42
CA LEU A 4 5.83 -8.96 -13.09
C LEU A 4 4.29 -8.99 -13.18
N LEU A 5 3.70 -8.35 -14.19
CA LEU A 5 2.26 -8.39 -14.43
C LEU A 5 1.79 -9.82 -14.73
N ASP A 6 2.50 -10.52 -15.62
CA ASP A 6 2.21 -11.92 -15.97
C ASP A 6 2.27 -12.81 -14.71
N MET A 7 3.32 -12.66 -13.89
CA MET A 7 3.47 -13.40 -12.62
C MET A 7 2.30 -13.13 -11.66
N ARG A 8 1.89 -11.88 -11.46
CA ARG A 8 0.78 -11.52 -10.57
C ARG A 8 -0.54 -12.14 -11.02
N SER A 9 -0.78 -12.12 -12.33
CA SER A 9 -1.96 -12.75 -12.94
C SER A 9 -1.94 -14.27 -12.78
N ASP A 10 -0.82 -14.91 -13.12
CA ASP A 10 -0.66 -16.37 -13.05
C ASP A 10 -0.79 -16.90 -11.61
N LEU A 11 -0.31 -16.14 -10.64
CA LEU A 11 -0.43 -16.44 -9.22
C LEU A 11 -1.78 -16.05 -8.61
N GLY A 12 -2.62 -15.30 -9.31
CA GLY A 12 -3.93 -14.87 -8.86
C GLY A 12 -3.88 -13.93 -7.65
N VAL A 13 -2.82 -13.13 -7.49
CA VAL A 13 -2.65 -12.20 -6.37
C VAL A 13 -3.34 -10.87 -6.67
N TYR A 14 -4.62 -10.79 -6.39
CA TYR A 14 -5.49 -9.66 -6.78
C TYR A 14 -5.56 -8.52 -5.76
N ALA A 15 -5.21 -8.74 -4.50
CA ALA A 15 -5.32 -7.75 -3.43
C ALA A 15 -3.93 -7.28 -2.99
N ASN A 16 -3.52 -6.10 -3.44
CA ASN A 16 -2.25 -5.51 -3.02
C ASN A 16 -2.47 -4.59 -1.81
N LEU A 17 -1.88 -4.97 -0.69
CA LEU A 17 -1.89 -4.22 0.55
C LEU A 17 -0.63 -3.37 0.65
N ARG A 18 -0.78 -2.07 0.90
CA ARG A 18 0.33 -1.14 1.16
C ARG A 18 0.03 -0.37 2.43
N GLN A 19 0.85 -0.55 3.46
CA GLN A 19 0.69 0.17 4.72
C GLN A 19 1.52 1.44 4.72
N ILE A 20 0.87 2.57 4.90
CA ILE A 20 1.47 3.90 5.03
C ILE A 20 1.39 4.29 6.49
N LYS A 21 2.53 4.26 7.18
CA LYS A 21 2.63 4.58 8.60
C LYS A 21 3.70 5.64 8.83
N THR A 22 3.37 6.67 9.61
CA THR A 22 4.35 7.65 10.03
C THR A 22 5.08 7.20 11.30
N TYR A 23 6.35 7.54 11.35
CA TYR A 23 7.19 7.33 12.51
C TYR A 23 7.61 8.70 13.05
N PRO A 24 7.44 9.00 14.36
CA PRO A 24 7.76 10.30 14.94
C PRO A 24 9.17 10.80 14.63
N GLN A 25 10.13 9.87 14.48
CA GLN A 25 11.53 10.16 14.18
C GLN A 25 11.78 10.58 12.72
N LEU A 26 10.84 10.32 11.83
CA LEU A 26 10.95 10.55 10.38
C LEU A 26 10.03 11.68 9.87
N ILE A 27 9.26 12.31 10.76
CA ILE A 27 8.29 13.35 10.38
C ILE A 27 8.96 14.51 9.62
N ASP A 28 10.18 14.90 10.02
CA ASP A 28 10.91 15.99 9.39
C ASP A 28 11.42 15.65 7.98
N ASN A 29 11.40 14.39 7.58
CA ASN A 29 11.78 13.95 6.23
C ASN A 29 10.64 14.09 5.21
N SER A 30 9.41 14.22 5.68
CA SER A 30 8.25 14.44 4.81
C SER A 30 8.18 15.88 4.31
N PRO A 31 7.77 16.14 3.07
CA PRO A 31 7.48 17.48 2.58
C PRO A 31 6.17 18.06 3.13
N ILE A 32 5.42 17.28 3.90
CA ILE A 32 4.14 17.68 4.48
C ILE A 32 4.36 18.30 5.86
N GLU A 33 3.53 19.28 6.21
CA GLU A 33 3.57 19.93 7.52
C GLU A 33 3.43 18.90 8.66
N ASN A 34 4.35 18.92 9.61
CA ASN A 34 4.46 17.96 10.72
C ASN A 34 3.17 17.81 11.53
N SER A 35 2.40 18.89 11.67
CA SER A 35 1.11 18.89 12.37
C SER A 35 0.08 17.93 11.76
N ARG A 36 0.23 17.62 10.47
CA ARG A 36 -0.65 16.73 9.70
C ARG A 36 -0.19 15.27 9.68
N LEU A 37 1.05 15.00 10.12
CA LEU A 37 1.68 13.67 10.04
C LEU A 37 1.56 12.85 11.32
N LYS A 38 0.89 13.39 12.32
CA LYS A 38 0.78 12.73 13.61
C LYS A 38 -0.13 11.50 13.52
N ASP A 39 0.39 10.35 13.99
CA ASP A 39 -0.35 9.10 14.16
C ASP A 39 -1.03 8.60 12.87
N ILE A 40 -0.41 8.82 11.70
CA ILE A 40 -0.90 8.32 10.43
C ILE A 40 -0.64 6.81 10.34
N ASP A 41 -1.69 6.07 10.05
CA ASP A 41 -1.65 4.63 9.76
C ASP A 41 -2.80 4.31 8.79
N ILE A 42 -2.50 4.31 7.49
CA ILE A 42 -3.44 4.07 6.40
C ILE A 42 -3.08 2.75 5.73
N LEU A 43 -4.06 1.88 5.52
CA LEU A 43 -3.90 0.66 4.75
C LEU A 43 -4.59 0.80 3.40
N PHE A 44 -3.82 0.85 2.33
CA PHE A 44 -4.35 0.79 0.98
C PHE A 44 -4.59 -0.65 0.55
N VAL A 45 -5.73 -0.90 -0.07
CA VAL A 45 -6.13 -2.17 -0.70
C VAL A 45 -6.36 -1.88 -2.18
N ARG A 46 -5.32 -2.11 -2.98
CA ARG A 46 -5.33 -1.90 -4.43
C ARG A 46 -5.76 -3.18 -5.13
N GLU A 47 -6.76 -3.14 -6.00
CA GLU A 47 -6.99 -4.21 -6.96
C GLU A 47 -5.79 -4.31 -7.92
N LEU A 48 -5.25 -5.51 -8.15
CA LEU A 48 -3.92 -5.65 -8.73
C LEU A 48 -3.88 -6.32 -10.10
N ILE A 49 -4.91 -7.10 -10.48
CA ILE A 49 -4.89 -7.94 -11.70
C ILE A 49 -6.06 -7.62 -12.66
N GLY A 50 -6.66 -6.45 -12.53
CA GLY A 50 -7.71 -5.94 -13.40
C GLY A 50 -7.43 -4.54 -13.94
N GLY A 51 -8.43 -3.96 -14.55
CA GLY A 51 -8.44 -2.59 -15.03
C GLY A 51 -7.53 -2.34 -16.23
N ILE A 52 -7.08 -1.09 -16.37
CA ILE A 52 -6.35 -0.63 -17.57
C ILE A 52 -4.99 -1.32 -17.77
N TYR A 53 -4.39 -1.87 -16.71
CA TYR A 53 -3.09 -2.57 -16.84
C TYR A 53 -3.24 -3.92 -17.53
N PHE A 54 -4.39 -4.57 -17.44
CA PHE A 54 -4.66 -5.90 -17.97
C PHE A 54 -5.65 -5.91 -19.16
N GLY A 55 -6.31 -4.78 -19.43
CA GLY A 55 -7.23 -4.64 -20.55
C GLY A 55 -6.54 -4.70 -21.92
N GLU A 56 -7.36 -4.78 -22.97
CA GLU A 56 -6.89 -4.76 -24.35
C GLU A 56 -6.08 -3.51 -24.65
N LYS A 57 -4.96 -3.67 -25.35
CA LYS A 57 -4.10 -2.57 -25.78
C LYS A 57 -3.89 -2.61 -27.29
N GLU A 58 -3.98 -1.45 -27.89
CA GLU A 58 -3.69 -1.26 -29.32
C GLU A 58 -2.76 -0.06 -29.48
N LYS A 59 -1.71 -0.18 -30.32
CA LYS A 59 -0.77 0.88 -30.57
C LYS A 59 -0.24 0.81 -32.02
N SER A 60 -0.34 1.93 -32.73
CA SER A 60 0.32 2.20 -34.03
C SER A 60 1.21 3.44 -33.92
N GLU A 61 1.69 3.97 -35.04
CA GLU A 61 2.52 5.19 -35.05
C GLU A 61 1.71 6.45 -34.67
N ASP A 62 0.42 6.49 -35.00
CA ASP A 62 -0.46 7.65 -34.87
C ASP A 62 -1.69 7.39 -34.00
N TYR A 63 -1.85 6.19 -33.44
CA TYR A 63 -3.00 5.81 -32.62
C TYR A 63 -2.60 4.88 -31.49
N ALA A 64 -3.21 5.10 -30.31
CA ALA A 64 -3.08 4.20 -29.18
C ALA A 64 -4.40 4.11 -28.41
N LYS A 65 -4.72 2.93 -27.86
CA LYS A 65 -5.90 2.63 -27.06
C LYS A 65 -5.52 1.71 -25.92
N ASP A 66 -5.99 2.03 -24.72
CA ASP A 66 -6.00 1.15 -23.57
C ASP A 66 -7.44 1.01 -23.07
N VAL A 67 -7.85 -0.22 -22.75
CA VAL A 67 -9.19 -0.52 -22.26
C VAL A 67 -9.15 -0.78 -20.76
N CYS A 68 -10.00 -0.10 -20.00
CA CYS A 68 -10.21 -0.36 -18.58
C CYS A 68 -11.49 -1.16 -18.42
N GLU A 69 -11.39 -2.36 -17.85
CA GLU A 69 -12.54 -3.26 -17.64
C GLU A 69 -12.55 -3.76 -16.20
N TYR A 70 -13.75 -3.84 -15.63
CA TYR A 70 -14.05 -4.47 -14.35
C TYR A 70 -15.39 -5.17 -14.38
N SER A 71 -15.44 -6.40 -13.88
CA SER A 71 -16.67 -7.13 -13.57
C SER A 71 -17.10 -6.88 -12.12
N ALA A 72 -18.39 -7.11 -11.83
CA ALA A 72 -18.89 -7.04 -10.46
C ALA A 72 -18.14 -7.98 -9.52
N THR A 73 -17.82 -9.20 -9.96
CA THR A 73 -17.11 -10.20 -9.16
C THR A 73 -15.69 -9.75 -8.76
N GLU A 74 -14.97 -9.08 -9.68
CA GLU A 74 -13.65 -8.53 -9.38
C GLU A 74 -13.73 -7.42 -8.33
N ILE A 75 -14.75 -6.58 -8.41
CA ILE A 75 -14.99 -5.51 -7.44
C ILE A 75 -15.39 -6.12 -6.08
N GLU A 76 -16.32 -7.07 -6.06
CA GLU A 76 -16.78 -7.73 -4.84
C GLU A 76 -15.64 -8.37 -4.07
N ARG A 77 -14.75 -9.12 -4.75
CA ARG A 77 -13.62 -9.80 -4.09
C ARG A 77 -12.66 -8.83 -3.40
N ILE A 78 -12.33 -7.70 -4.03
CA ILE A 78 -11.38 -6.74 -3.45
C ILE A 78 -12.05 -5.90 -2.35
N VAL A 79 -13.30 -5.50 -2.51
CA VAL A 79 -14.08 -4.79 -1.50
C VAL A 79 -14.27 -5.64 -0.25
N LYS A 80 -14.50 -6.95 -0.40
CA LYS A 80 -14.57 -7.89 0.72
C LYS A 80 -13.27 -7.91 1.53
N VAL A 81 -12.12 -8.00 0.87
CA VAL A 81 -10.82 -7.93 1.55
C VAL A 81 -10.68 -6.62 2.34
N ALA A 82 -11.01 -5.49 1.71
CA ALA A 82 -10.92 -4.18 2.34
C ALA A 82 -11.88 -4.04 3.54
N ALA A 83 -13.12 -4.52 3.42
CA ALA A 83 -14.11 -4.49 4.48
C ALA A 83 -13.67 -5.34 5.70
N GLU A 84 -13.19 -6.56 5.47
CA GLU A 84 -12.69 -7.43 6.55
C GLU A 84 -11.46 -6.84 7.26
N LEU A 85 -10.58 -6.16 6.52
CA LEU A 85 -9.45 -5.44 7.11
C LEU A 85 -9.91 -4.21 7.91
N SER A 86 -10.89 -3.45 7.41
CA SER A 86 -11.47 -2.29 8.11
C SER A 86 -12.07 -2.67 9.46
N LYS A 87 -12.80 -3.79 9.53
CA LYS A 87 -13.37 -4.32 10.79
C LYS A 87 -12.33 -4.63 11.85
N LYS A 88 -11.12 -5.01 11.43
CA LYS A 88 -9.99 -5.29 12.34
C LYS A 88 -9.23 -4.03 12.75
N ARG A 89 -9.59 -2.87 12.21
CA ARG A 89 -8.98 -1.57 12.45
C ARG A 89 -10.01 -0.58 13.04
N LYS A 90 -10.14 0.62 12.47
CA LYS A 90 -11.04 1.68 12.99
C LYS A 90 -12.48 1.56 12.48
N ASN A 91 -12.82 0.46 11.78
CA ASN A 91 -14.15 0.23 11.19
C ASN A 91 -14.57 1.30 10.18
N LYS A 92 -13.60 1.84 9.43
CA LYS A 92 -13.80 2.86 8.42
C LYS A 92 -13.16 2.44 7.08
N LEU A 93 -13.94 2.54 5.99
CA LEU A 93 -13.52 2.24 4.62
C LEU A 93 -13.73 3.46 3.74
N THR A 94 -12.69 3.89 3.04
CA THR A 94 -12.79 4.88 1.97
C THR A 94 -12.66 4.18 0.62
N SER A 95 -13.71 4.23 -0.21
CA SER A 95 -13.70 3.70 -1.57
C SER A 95 -13.40 4.83 -2.55
N VAL A 96 -12.35 4.68 -3.34
CA VAL A 96 -11.90 5.71 -4.29
C VAL A 96 -12.23 5.30 -5.72
N ASP A 97 -12.85 6.21 -6.45
CA ASP A 97 -13.30 6.00 -7.83
C ASP A 97 -13.30 7.30 -8.68
N LYS A 98 -13.76 7.23 -9.92
CA LYS A 98 -14.04 8.37 -10.81
C LYS A 98 -15.45 8.26 -11.39
N ALA A 99 -16.45 7.96 -10.55
CA ALA A 99 -17.82 7.65 -10.94
C ALA A 99 -18.56 8.81 -11.66
N ASN A 100 -18.07 10.04 -11.52
CA ASN A 100 -18.62 11.18 -12.25
C ASN A 100 -18.31 11.14 -13.77
N VAL A 101 -17.35 10.29 -14.23
CA VAL A 101 -16.90 10.22 -15.62
C VAL A 101 -16.87 8.79 -16.16
N MET A 102 -16.34 7.83 -15.39
CA MET A 102 -16.03 6.48 -15.89
C MET A 102 -17.14 5.48 -15.57
N ALA A 103 -17.56 4.70 -16.58
CA ALA A 103 -18.56 3.64 -16.41
C ALA A 103 -18.06 2.53 -15.45
N THR A 104 -16.77 2.17 -15.53
CA THR A 104 -16.15 1.19 -14.60
C THR A 104 -16.21 1.67 -13.15
N SER A 105 -15.97 2.95 -12.91
CA SER A 105 -16.06 3.55 -11.58
C SER A 105 -17.51 3.69 -11.09
N GLN A 106 -18.48 3.88 -11.98
CA GLN A 106 -19.91 3.85 -11.63
C GLN A 106 -20.32 2.45 -11.16
N LEU A 107 -19.89 1.39 -11.86
CA LEU A 107 -20.08 0.02 -11.45
C LEU A 107 -19.37 -0.25 -10.10
N TRP A 108 -18.11 0.17 -9.96
CA TRP A 108 -17.33 0.06 -8.73
C TRP A 108 -18.09 0.62 -7.52
N ARG A 109 -18.57 1.86 -7.63
CA ARG A 109 -19.33 2.52 -6.56
C ARG A 109 -20.63 1.80 -6.23
N SER A 110 -21.38 1.39 -7.26
CA SER A 110 -22.66 0.68 -7.07
C SER A 110 -22.48 -0.67 -6.38
N VAL A 111 -21.52 -1.48 -6.83
CA VAL A 111 -21.21 -2.79 -6.24
C VAL A 111 -20.70 -2.63 -4.81
N THR A 112 -19.77 -1.71 -4.58
CA THR A 112 -19.23 -1.43 -3.25
C THR A 112 -20.34 -1.01 -2.28
N THR A 113 -21.20 -0.06 -2.67
CA THR A 113 -22.32 0.40 -1.83
C THR A 113 -23.24 -0.76 -1.47
N THR A 114 -23.70 -1.51 -2.48
CA THR A 114 -24.62 -2.64 -2.29
C THR A 114 -24.05 -3.71 -1.36
N MET A 115 -22.77 -4.03 -1.52
CA MET A 115 -22.09 -5.04 -0.71
C MET A 115 -21.95 -4.58 0.75
N ILE A 116 -21.51 -3.33 0.96
CA ILE A 116 -21.34 -2.81 2.32
C ILE A 116 -22.68 -2.70 3.04
N GLU A 117 -23.72 -2.20 2.41
CA GLU A 117 -25.07 -2.10 3.01
C GLU A 117 -25.64 -3.47 3.41
N ASN A 118 -25.39 -4.53 2.61
CA ASN A 118 -25.95 -5.85 2.85
C ASN A 118 -25.10 -6.72 3.78
N GLU A 119 -23.78 -6.70 3.67
CA GLU A 119 -22.89 -7.63 4.36
C GLU A 119 -22.12 -6.99 5.52
N TYR A 120 -21.96 -5.66 5.51
CA TYR A 120 -21.16 -4.90 6.50
C TYR A 120 -21.89 -3.64 6.99
N PRO A 121 -23.15 -3.71 7.45
CA PRO A 121 -23.98 -2.54 7.74
C PRO A 121 -23.43 -1.63 8.86
N ASP A 122 -22.54 -2.15 9.69
CA ASP A 122 -21.90 -1.38 10.77
C ASP A 122 -20.60 -0.70 10.33
N LEU A 123 -20.13 -0.92 9.08
CA LEU A 123 -18.91 -0.33 8.57
C LEU A 123 -19.17 1.10 8.06
N GLU A 124 -18.42 2.07 8.59
CA GLU A 124 -18.45 3.43 8.05
C GLU A 124 -17.81 3.44 6.66
N ILE A 125 -18.59 3.81 5.63
CA ILE A 125 -18.08 3.94 4.25
C ILE A 125 -18.14 5.37 3.77
N GLU A 126 -17.04 5.85 3.17
CA GLU A 126 -16.95 7.12 2.45
C GLU A 126 -16.56 6.83 0.98
N HIS A 127 -17.31 7.40 0.03
CA HIS A 127 -16.92 7.36 -1.39
C HIS A 127 -16.26 8.67 -1.77
N LEU A 128 -15.02 8.62 -2.25
CA LEU A 128 -14.30 9.79 -2.75
C LEU A 128 -14.00 9.66 -4.24
N LEU A 129 -14.09 10.77 -4.96
CA LEU A 129 -13.47 10.85 -6.28
C LEU A 129 -11.95 10.89 -6.13
N VAL A 130 -11.21 10.25 -7.04
CA VAL A 130 -9.75 10.11 -6.94
C VAL A 130 -9.03 11.46 -6.83
N ASP A 131 -9.49 12.48 -7.54
CA ASP A 131 -8.96 13.84 -7.46
C ASP A 131 -9.21 14.51 -6.08
N ALA A 132 -10.32 14.21 -5.43
CA ALA A 132 -10.55 14.64 -4.05
C ALA A 132 -9.69 13.84 -3.06
N ALA A 133 -9.51 12.53 -3.30
CA ALA A 133 -8.68 11.68 -2.46
C ALA A 133 -7.21 12.15 -2.42
N THR A 134 -6.62 12.52 -3.57
CA THR A 134 -5.26 13.10 -3.62
C THR A 134 -5.14 14.35 -2.76
N MET A 135 -6.07 15.29 -2.86
CA MET A 135 -6.07 16.49 -2.03
C MET A 135 -6.23 16.17 -0.54
N HIS A 136 -7.08 15.20 -0.20
CA HIS A 136 -7.33 14.83 1.19
C HIS A 136 -6.16 14.05 1.82
N LEU A 137 -5.44 13.24 1.07
CA LEU A 137 -4.21 12.60 1.54
C LEU A 137 -3.17 13.61 2.03
N LEU A 138 -3.08 14.78 1.40
CA LEU A 138 -2.15 15.85 1.81
C LEU A 138 -2.73 16.78 2.89
N SER A 139 -4.04 16.99 2.91
CA SER A 139 -4.67 17.98 3.80
C SER A 139 -5.18 17.40 5.12
N ARG A 140 -5.66 16.16 5.12
CA ARG A 140 -6.25 15.46 6.28
C ARG A 140 -5.96 13.95 6.27
N PRO A 141 -4.68 13.52 6.17
CA PRO A 141 -4.36 12.10 6.06
C PRO A 141 -4.82 11.26 7.25
N ALA A 142 -4.93 11.84 8.44
CA ALA A 142 -5.40 11.15 9.65
C ALA A 142 -6.86 10.68 9.59
N ASP A 143 -7.66 11.20 8.65
CA ASP A 143 -9.06 10.81 8.49
C ASP A 143 -9.22 9.46 7.78
N PHE A 144 -8.18 8.97 7.14
CA PHE A 144 -8.17 7.67 6.46
C PHE A 144 -7.83 6.53 7.42
N ASP A 145 -8.41 5.36 7.17
CA ASP A 145 -8.05 4.09 7.82
C ASP A 145 -7.73 3.04 6.77
N VAL A 146 -8.74 2.44 6.13
CA VAL A 146 -8.57 1.56 4.99
C VAL A 146 -9.07 2.27 3.73
N VAL A 147 -8.27 2.23 2.67
CA VAL A 147 -8.61 2.82 1.37
C VAL A 147 -8.63 1.72 0.32
N VAL A 148 -9.77 1.52 -0.36
CA VAL A 148 -9.87 0.59 -1.48
C VAL A 148 -9.98 1.36 -2.80
N ALA A 149 -9.20 0.93 -3.78
CA ALA A 149 -9.17 1.54 -5.11
C ALA A 149 -8.87 0.50 -6.21
N GLU A 150 -9.32 0.83 -7.43
CA GLU A 150 -8.94 0.09 -8.63
C GLU A 150 -7.42 0.23 -8.89
N ASN A 151 -6.91 -0.56 -9.84
CA ASN A 151 -5.49 -0.75 -10.08
C ASN A 151 -4.71 0.55 -10.30
N LEU A 152 -5.09 1.37 -11.28
CA LEU A 152 -4.38 2.61 -11.62
C LEU A 152 -4.49 3.66 -10.50
N PHE A 153 -5.68 3.85 -9.94
CA PHE A 153 -5.87 4.83 -8.88
C PHE A 153 -5.15 4.41 -7.61
N GLY A 154 -5.18 3.12 -7.26
CA GLY A 154 -4.45 2.57 -6.13
C GLY A 154 -2.93 2.75 -6.26
N ASP A 155 -2.38 2.62 -7.48
CA ASP A 155 -0.97 2.88 -7.75
C ASP A 155 -0.59 4.34 -7.47
N ILE A 156 -1.28 5.27 -8.13
CA ILE A 156 -0.99 6.71 -8.02
C ILE A 156 -1.16 7.19 -6.57
N LEU A 157 -2.26 6.81 -5.91
CA LEU A 157 -2.55 7.22 -4.54
C LEU A 157 -1.52 6.72 -3.52
N THR A 158 -1.02 5.49 -3.70
CA THR A 158 -0.01 4.95 -2.77
C THR A 158 1.36 5.56 -2.98
N ASP A 159 1.72 5.94 -4.21
CA ASP A 159 2.95 6.67 -4.48
C ASP A 159 2.89 8.09 -3.87
N GLU A 160 1.76 8.78 -4.00
CA GLU A 160 1.54 10.06 -3.32
C GLU A 160 1.59 9.91 -1.80
N ALA A 161 0.88 8.91 -1.24
CA ALA A 161 0.86 8.65 0.19
C ALA A 161 2.24 8.25 0.76
N SER A 162 3.15 7.74 -0.07
CA SER A 162 4.52 7.43 0.33
C SER A 162 5.27 8.64 0.89
N MET A 163 4.92 9.83 0.42
CA MET A 163 5.52 11.09 0.90
C MET A 163 5.18 11.40 2.36
N LEU A 164 4.13 10.79 2.91
CA LEU A 164 3.77 10.93 4.32
C LEU A 164 4.76 10.22 5.24
N THR A 165 5.43 9.16 4.77
CA THR A 165 6.35 8.34 5.58
C THR A 165 7.77 8.90 5.67
N GLY A 166 8.10 9.87 4.83
CA GLY A 166 9.44 10.45 4.71
C GLY A 166 10.42 9.64 3.84
N SER A 167 10.14 8.39 3.51
CA SER A 167 10.90 7.59 2.53
C SER A 167 10.09 6.41 2.01
N ILE A 168 10.19 6.17 0.71
CA ILE A 168 9.62 4.99 0.04
C ILE A 168 10.26 3.68 0.55
N GLY A 169 11.49 3.74 1.05
CA GLY A 169 12.22 2.61 1.64
C GLY A 169 11.60 2.06 2.94
N MET A 170 10.65 2.79 3.53
CA MET A 170 9.93 2.38 4.74
C MET A 170 8.63 1.60 4.45
N ILE A 171 8.22 1.48 3.19
CA ILE A 171 6.86 1.02 2.88
C ILE A 171 6.84 -0.44 2.43
N PRO A 172 6.21 -1.32 3.23
CA PRO A 172 5.99 -2.71 2.86
C PRO A 172 4.83 -2.86 1.88
N SER A 173 4.79 -4.01 1.22
CA SER A 173 3.68 -4.43 0.39
C SER A 173 3.45 -5.93 0.47
N ALA A 174 2.18 -6.32 0.41
CA ALA A 174 1.72 -7.70 0.30
C ALA A 174 0.69 -7.82 -0.82
N SER A 175 0.95 -8.65 -1.81
CA SER A 175 -0.01 -8.97 -2.86
C SER A 175 -0.63 -10.32 -2.54
N LEU A 176 -1.90 -10.34 -2.15
CA LEU A 176 -2.61 -11.51 -1.66
C LEU A 176 -3.53 -12.09 -2.72
N GLY A 177 -3.55 -13.42 -2.80
CA GLY A 177 -4.52 -14.21 -3.54
C GLY A 177 -5.45 -14.99 -2.61
N ASP A 178 -6.11 -16.00 -3.17
CA ASP A 178 -6.91 -16.93 -2.40
C ASP A 178 -6.02 -17.82 -1.51
N ASN A 179 -6.63 -18.43 -0.48
CA ASN A 179 -6.00 -19.43 0.40
C ASN A 179 -4.73 -18.98 1.12
N ASN A 180 -4.66 -17.72 1.55
CA ASN A 180 -3.52 -17.12 2.26
C ASN A 180 -2.20 -17.12 1.47
N PHE A 181 -2.23 -17.38 0.17
CA PHE A 181 -1.07 -17.23 -0.69
C PHE A 181 -0.79 -15.76 -0.94
N GLY A 182 0.49 -15.37 -0.92
CA GLY A 182 0.88 -13.99 -1.15
C GLY A 182 2.29 -13.83 -1.71
N VAL A 183 2.51 -12.69 -2.37
CA VAL A 183 3.82 -12.18 -2.80
C VAL A 183 4.14 -10.96 -1.95
N TYR A 184 5.33 -10.93 -1.37
CA TYR A 184 5.73 -9.91 -0.41
C TYR A 184 6.99 -9.20 -0.90
N GLU A 185 6.89 -7.92 -1.10
CA GLU A 185 7.96 -7.08 -1.64
C GLU A 185 7.79 -5.63 -1.15
N PRO A 186 8.85 -4.82 -1.01
CA PRO A 186 8.69 -3.39 -0.77
C PRO A 186 8.06 -2.71 -2.00
N ILE A 187 7.47 -1.52 -1.82
CA ILE A 187 6.84 -0.83 -2.95
C ILE A 187 7.84 -0.22 -3.95
N HIS A 188 9.07 0.05 -3.51
CA HIS A 188 10.11 0.66 -4.34
C HIS A 188 10.64 -0.30 -5.42
N GLY A 189 11.14 0.26 -6.51
CA GLY A 189 11.78 -0.49 -7.58
C GLY A 189 13.18 -1.01 -7.21
N SER A 190 13.88 -1.57 -8.19
CA SER A 190 15.20 -2.22 -8.04
C SER A 190 16.37 -1.25 -7.84
N ALA A 191 16.20 0.06 -8.08
CA ALA A 191 17.18 1.12 -7.90
C ALA A 191 18.61 0.75 -8.38
N PRO A 192 18.80 0.47 -9.67
CA PRO A 192 20.07 -0.04 -10.20
C PRO A 192 21.25 0.92 -10.01
N ASP A 193 20.97 2.20 -9.83
CA ASP A 193 21.94 3.26 -9.58
C ASP A 193 22.66 3.15 -8.22
N ILE A 194 22.04 2.50 -7.23
CA ILE A 194 22.63 2.26 -5.90
C ILE A 194 23.02 0.79 -5.68
N GLN A 195 22.91 -0.05 -6.68
CA GLN A 195 23.27 -1.49 -6.59
C GLN A 195 24.71 -1.68 -6.10
N GLY A 196 24.89 -2.52 -5.07
CA GLY A 196 26.19 -2.86 -4.50
C GLY A 196 26.86 -1.76 -3.66
N LYS A 197 26.17 -0.61 -3.43
CA LYS A 197 26.72 0.49 -2.63
C LYS A 197 26.39 0.42 -1.14
N GLY A 198 25.55 -0.55 -0.71
CA GLY A 198 25.13 -0.69 0.68
C GLY A 198 24.26 0.48 1.20
N LEU A 199 23.56 1.18 0.31
CA LEU A 199 22.79 2.39 0.64
C LEU A 199 21.27 2.12 0.76
N ALA A 200 20.76 1.00 0.23
CA ALA A 200 19.35 0.71 0.23
C ALA A 200 18.82 0.53 1.66
N ASN A 201 17.66 1.14 1.93
CA ASN A 201 16.95 0.94 3.20
C ASN A 201 16.27 -0.45 3.20
N PRO A 202 16.61 -1.36 4.13
CA PRO A 202 16.03 -2.70 4.16
C PRO A 202 14.67 -2.75 4.89
N CYS A 203 14.23 -1.67 5.54
CA CYS A 203 13.03 -1.66 6.39
C CYS A 203 11.77 -2.07 5.63
N GLY A 204 11.56 -1.57 4.40
CA GLY A 204 10.40 -1.94 3.58
C GLY A 204 10.32 -3.44 3.32
N MET A 205 11.46 -4.11 3.05
CA MET A 205 11.49 -5.57 2.87
C MET A 205 11.29 -6.31 4.20
N ILE A 206 11.91 -5.87 5.29
CA ILE A 206 11.75 -6.48 6.62
C ILE A 206 10.29 -6.37 7.08
N LEU A 207 9.66 -5.22 6.89
CA LEU A 207 8.23 -5.02 7.19
C LEU A 207 7.32 -5.84 6.24
N SER A 208 7.74 -6.10 4.99
CA SER A 208 7.02 -7.01 4.09
C SER A 208 7.07 -8.45 4.60
N VAL A 209 8.17 -8.87 5.24
CA VAL A 209 8.23 -10.16 5.95
C VAL A 209 7.26 -10.19 7.14
N ALA A 210 7.15 -9.11 7.91
CA ALA A 210 6.13 -9.02 8.97
C ALA A 210 4.72 -9.17 8.41
N MET A 211 4.41 -8.54 7.25
CA MET A 211 3.13 -8.76 6.57
C MET A 211 2.93 -10.22 6.14
N MET A 212 3.99 -10.92 5.69
CA MET A 212 3.92 -12.34 5.35
C MET A 212 3.54 -13.19 6.56
N LEU A 213 4.20 -12.98 7.69
CA LEU A 213 3.90 -13.66 8.95
C LEU A 213 2.44 -13.43 9.35
N LYS A 214 1.96 -12.20 9.23
CA LYS A 214 0.61 -11.79 9.61
C LYS A 214 -0.47 -12.35 8.69
N HIS A 215 -0.32 -12.19 7.37
CA HIS A 215 -1.39 -12.45 6.41
C HIS A 215 -1.38 -13.89 5.86
N SER A 216 -0.21 -14.48 5.60
CA SER A 216 -0.11 -15.84 5.07
C SER A 216 0.02 -16.90 6.17
N LEU A 217 0.76 -16.62 7.23
CA LEU A 217 1.14 -17.61 8.24
C LEU A 217 0.33 -17.47 9.54
N ASN A 218 -0.42 -16.39 9.72
CA ASN A 218 -1.19 -16.08 10.95
C ASN A 218 -0.32 -16.06 12.23
N LEU A 219 0.95 -15.64 12.07
CA LEU A 219 1.92 -15.47 13.15
C LEU A 219 1.96 -13.99 13.55
N ILE A 220 0.92 -13.57 14.30
CA ILE A 220 0.67 -12.16 14.62
C ILE A 220 1.71 -11.62 15.61
N ASP A 221 2.08 -12.40 16.61
CA ASP A 221 3.02 -12.00 17.65
C ASP A 221 4.42 -11.81 17.07
N GLU A 222 4.87 -12.72 16.21
CA GLU A 222 6.15 -12.65 15.51
C GLU A 222 6.19 -11.46 14.52
N ALA A 223 5.08 -11.18 13.83
CA ALA A 223 4.97 -9.99 12.98
C ALA A 223 5.11 -8.69 13.79
N ASN A 224 4.41 -8.60 14.92
CA ASN A 224 4.48 -7.45 15.81
C ASN A 224 5.90 -7.26 16.39
N GLU A 225 6.60 -8.35 16.66
CA GLU A 225 7.98 -8.31 17.16
C GLU A 225 8.92 -7.66 16.13
N ILE A 226 8.80 -8.03 14.84
CA ILE A 226 9.56 -7.40 13.77
C ILE A 226 9.19 -5.91 13.64
N GLU A 227 7.90 -5.57 13.63
CA GLU A 227 7.46 -4.17 13.55
C GLU A 227 8.01 -3.34 14.72
N ASN A 228 8.00 -3.89 15.94
CA ASN A 228 8.56 -3.26 17.14
C ASN A 228 10.08 -3.11 17.08
N ALA A 229 10.80 -4.09 16.54
CA ALA A 229 12.25 -4.02 16.35
C ALA A 229 12.62 -2.88 15.40
N VAL A 230 11.92 -2.73 14.27
CA VAL A 230 12.11 -1.59 13.36
C VAL A 230 11.86 -0.26 14.08
N GLN A 231 10.73 -0.15 14.81
CA GLN A 231 10.42 1.07 15.57
C GLN A 231 11.50 1.38 16.63
N THR A 232 12.03 0.35 17.30
CA THR A 232 13.07 0.53 18.33
C THR A 232 14.36 1.06 17.73
N VAL A 233 14.79 0.55 16.58
CA VAL A 233 15.99 1.02 15.87
C VAL A 233 15.85 2.48 15.43
N LEU A 234 14.66 2.86 14.91
CA LEU A 234 14.38 4.26 14.59
C LEU A 234 14.40 5.16 15.85
N ASN A 235 13.86 4.68 16.98
CA ASN A 235 13.91 5.41 18.26
C ASN A 235 15.35 5.62 18.78
N GLN A 236 16.25 4.71 18.42
CA GLN A 236 17.69 4.82 18.74
C GLN A 236 18.42 5.83 17.84
N GLY A 237 17.75 6.38 16.82
CA GLY A 237 18.35 7.33 15.87
C GLY A 237 19.24 6.65 14.83
N ILE A 238 19.05 5.36 14.58
CA ILE A 238 19.79 4.61 13.55
C ILE A 238 19.02 4.73 12.24
N PHE A 239 19.63 5.34 11.22
CA PHE A 239 18.99 5.68 9.95
C PHE A 239 19.85 5.29 8.77
N THR A 240 19.24 4.89 7.67
CA THR A 240 19.86 4.73 6.35
C THR A 240 19.97 6.07 5.62
N ALA A 241 20.68 6.10 4.49
CA ALA A 241 20.99 7.33 3.77
C ALA A 241 19.77 8.09 3.22
N ASP A 242 18.65 7.39 2.98
CA ASP A 242 17.37 7.97 2.58
C ASP A 242 16.59 8.62 3.74
N LEU A 243 16.93 8.23 4.99
CA LEU A 243 16.31 8.74 6.22
C LEU A 243 17.16 9.83 6.90
N SER A 244 18.48 9.85 6.67
CA SER A 244 19.37 10.87 7.20
C SER A 244 20.50 11.19 6.21
N SER A 245 20.69 12.48 5.91
CA SER A 245 21.74 12.95 5.00
C SER A 245 23.13 13.06 5.63
N HIS A 246 23.25 13.02 6.95
CA HIS A 246 24.51 13.29 7.65
C HIS A 246 25.08 12.07 8.36
N ASP A 247 24.31 11.49 9.26
CA ASP A 247 24.72 10.30 10.02
C ASP A 247 23.85 9.13 9.60
N HIS A 248 24.37 8.25 8.76
CA HIS A 248 23.62 7.09 8.30
C HIS A 248 24.46 5.81 8.34
N VAL A 249 23.77 4.70 8.51
CA VAL A 249 24.33 3.36 8.47
C VAL A 249 24.10 2.71 7.10
N SER A 250 24.87 1.68 6.80
CA SER A 250 24.68 0.85 5.60
C SER A 250 23.41 -0.04 5.70
N THR A 251 23.02 -0.63 4.57
CA THR A 251 21.96 -1.64 4.50
C THR A 251 22.16 -2.77 5.48
N ASP A 252 23.39 -3.31 5.55
CA ASP A 252 23.73 -4.45 6.43
C ASP A 252 23.68 -4.04 7.90
N GLU A 253 24.27 -2.90 8.28
CA GLU A 253 24.23 -2.40 9.65
C GLU A 253 22.80 -2.13 10.14
N MET A 254 21.92 -1.59 9.28
CA MET A 254 20.50 -1.43 9.61
C MET A 254 19.84 -2.79 9.84
N GLY A 255 20.10 -3.76 8.98
CA GLY A 255 19.58 -5.13 9.12
C GLY A 255 20.03 -5.79 10.42
N GLU A 256 21.31 -5.69 10.77
CA GLU A 256 21.86 -6.23 12.02
C GLU A 256 21.31 -5.51 13.25
N ALA A 257 21.13 -4.18 13.19
CA ALA A 257 20.51 -3.42 14.28
C ALA A 257 19.07 -3.91 14.54
N ILE A 258 18.28 -4.12 13.48
CA ILE A 258 16.90 -4.63 13.62
C ILE A 258 16.92 -6.05 14.16
N LEU A 259 17.75 -6.96 13.62
CA LEU A 259 17.86 -8.35 14.08
C LEU A 259 18.23 -8.43 15.56
N SER A 260 19.11 -7.56 16.04
CA SER A 260 19.54 -7.52 17.45
C SER A 260 18.44 -7.05 18.42
N ASN A 261 17.33 -6.49 17.90
CA ASN A 261 16.17 -6.06 18.68
C ASN A 261 14.96 -7.02 18.55
N ILE A 262 15.11 -8.14 17.85
CA ILE A 262 14.15 -9.26 17.85
C ILE A 262 14.50 -10.19 19.00
N ASN A 263 13.51 -10.57 19.84
CA ASN A 263 13.70 -11.40 21.04
C ASN A 263 13.42 -12.88 20.79
#